data_48691fe54e3e177107f4fbd5f732d883
#
_entry.id   48691fe54e3e177107f4fbd5f732d883
#
_cell.length_a   1.000
_cell.length_b   1.000
_cell.length_c   1.000
_cell.angle_alpha   90.00
_cell.angle_beta   90.00
_cell.angle_gamma   90.00
#
_symmetry.space_group_name_H-M   'P 1'
#
loop_
_entity.id
_entity.type
_entity.pdbx_description
1 polymer ?
#
loop_
_entity_poly.entity_id
_entity_poly.type
_entity_poly.pdbx_seq_one_letter_code
_entity_poly.pdbx_strand_id
1 'polypeptide(L)'
;MLKNSLLLFMLAFVMSASAMAQNSQRTLAFEEVKAIAQAAEERAKKDNWNVVIAIVDAGGHLLYLQRMDGVQIASIEVAQKKAKAAALYKRPTKVFEDGLKSGNQGLMLLPGVIASEGGVPIVHDGQVIGAVGVSGVTSAEDGIIANSAIDALK
;
A
#
# COMPACT_ATOMS: atom_id res chain seq x y z
N MET A 1 -35.33 -25.18 40.48
CA MET A 1 -35.18 -25.20 38.99
C MET A 1 -34.96 -23.82 38.37
N LEU A 2 -35.55 -22.70 38.87
CA LEU A 2 -35.38 -21.37 38.30
C LEU A 2 -33.95 -20.76 38.38
N LYS A 3 -33.20 -21.08 39.47
CA LYS A 3 -31.85 -20.50 39.66
C LYS A 3 -30.80 -20.98 38.65
N ASN A 4 -30.91 -22.20 38.17
CA ASN A 4 -29.98 -22.76 37.20
C ASN A 4 -30.22 -22.24 35.77
N SER A 5 -31.49 -21.91 35.45
CA SER A 5 -31.87 -21.32 34.15
C SER A 5 -31.34 -19.89 33.97
N LEU A 6 -31.31 -19.10 35.05
CA LEU A 6 -30.81 -17.73 35.04
C LEU A 6 -29.28 -17.68 34.84
N LEU A 7 -28.57 -18.64 35.48
CA LEU A 7 -27.12 -18.75 35.32
C LEU A 7 -26.70 -19.14 33.91
N LEU A 8 -27.45 -20.04 33.26
CA LEU A 8 -27.18 -20.43 31.88
C LEU A 8 -27.41 -19.27 30.87
N PHE A 9 -28.44 -18.44 31.12
CA PHE A 9 -28.72 -17.24 30.29
C PHE A 9 -27.63 -16.17 30.43
N MET A 10 -27.10 -15.97 31.66
CA MET A 10 -26.00 -15.03 31.89
C MET A 10 -24.70 -15.51 31.21
N LEU A 11 -24.39 -16.82 31.25
CA LEU A 11 -23.19 -17.37 30.62
C LEU A 11 -23.25 -17.26 29.10
N ALA A 12 -24.45 -17.48 28.48
CA ALA A 12 -24.65 -17.34 27.06
C ALA A 12 -24.51 -15.87 26.57
N PHE A 13 -24.92 -14.91 27.39
CA PHE A 13 -24.81 -13.49 27.06
C PHE A 13 -23.36 -12.99 27.12
N VAL A 14 -22.53 -13.51 28.04
CA VAL A 14 -21.11 -13.15 28.13
C VAL A 14 -20.30 -13.75 26.97
N MET A 15 -20.65 -14.95 26.49
CA MET A 15 -19.99 -15.56 25.35
C MET A 15 -20.32 -14.87 24.01
N SER A 16 -21.51 -14.30 23.86
CA SER A 16 -21.88 -13.55 22.63
C SER A 16 -21.23 -12.16 22.56
N ALA A 17 -20.86 -11.57 23.68
CA ALA A 17 -20.14 -10.26 23.69
C ALA A 17 -18.67 -10.41 23.24
N SER A 18 -18.04 -11.57 23.43
CA SER A 18 -16.66 -11.83 23.02
C SER A 18 -16.51 -12.07 21.50
N ALA A 19 -17.58 -12.39 20.79
CA ALA A 19 -17.55 -12.66 19.34
C ALA A 19 -17.58 -11.40 18.46
N MET A 20 -17.74 -10.22 19.06
CA MET A 20 -17.76 -8.92 18.37
C MET A 20 -16.47 -8.11 18.56
N ALA A 21 -15.34 -8.76 18.81
CA ALA A 21 -14.05 -8.14 18.57
C ALA A 21 -13.92 -7.98 17.04
N GLN A 22 -14.56 -6.97 16.50
CA GLN A 22 -14.35 -6.53 15.13
C GLN A 22 -12.86 -6.31 14.96
N ASN A 23 -12.23 -7.13 14.14
CA ASN A 23 -10.84 -6.97 13.76
C ASN A 23 -10.77 -5.67 12.94
N SER A 24 -10.75 -4.52 13.64
CA SER A 24 -10.64 -3.21 12.99
C SER A 24 -9.27 -3.15 12.34
N GLN A 25 -9.22 -3.46 11.06
CA GLN A 25 -8.00 -3.31 10.29
C GLN A 25 -7.54 -1.86 10.42
N ARG A 26 -6.30 -1.65 10.89
CA ARG A 26 -5.69 -0.32 10.95
C ARG A 26 -5.67 0.28 9.56
N THR A 27 -6.04 1.53 9.46
CA THR A 27 -5.98 2.34 8.24
C THR A 27 -4.90 3.40 8.37
N LEU A 28 -4.37 3.87 7.25
CA LEU A 28 -3.46 5.01 7.23
C LEU A 28 -4.19 6.28 7.67
N ALA A 29 -3.64 6.97 8.67
CA ALA A 29 -4.09 8.30 9.03
C ALA A 29 -3.61 9.33 7.99
N PHE A 30 -4.35 10.42 7.82
CA PHE A 30 -3.99 11.45 6.84
C PHE A 30 -2.61 12.08 7.10
N GLU A 31 -2.23 12.24 8.36
CA GLU A 31 -0.90 12.75 8.72
C GLU A 31 0.23 11.78 8.32
N GLU A 32 0.00 10.47 8.43
CA GLU A 32 0.95 9.45 7.96
C GLU A 32 1.09 9.49 6.44
N VAL A 33 -0.04 9.64 5.73
CA VAL A 33 -0.04 9.79 4.25
C VAL A 33 0.80 10.99 3.83
N LYS A 34 0.67 12.14 4.52
CA LYS A 34 1.48 13.33 4.24
C LYS A 34 2.96 13.11 4.54
N ALA A 35 3.28 12.46 5.64
CA ALA A 35 4.68 12.15 6.00
C ALA A 35 5.34 11.24 4.96
N ILE A 36 4.64 10.21 4.48
CA ILE A 36 5.11 9.34 3.39
C ILE A 36 5.36 10.14 2.11
N ALA A 37 4.38 10.99 1.72
CA ALA A 37 4.49 11.81 0.52
C ALA A 37 5.67 12.78 0.59
N GLN A 38 5.86 13.43 1.73
CA GLN A 38 6.98 14.33 1.98
C GLN A 38 8.33 13.61 1.90
N ALA A 39 8.47 12.45 2.55
CA ALA A 39 9.70 11.67 2.50
C ALA A 39 10.05 11.20 1.07
N ALA A 40 9.03 10.80 0.29
CA ALA A 40 9.21 10.48 -1.12
C ALA A 40 9.70 11.70 -1.93
N GLU A 41 9.08 12.85 -1.72
CA GLU A 41 9.46 14.11 -2.40
C GLU A 41 10.88 14.54 -2.04
N GLU A 42 11.24 14.52 -0.75
CA GLU A 42 12.57 14.86 -0.28
C GLU A 42 13.65 13.93 -0.89
N ARG A 43 13.33 12.62 -0.95
CA ARG A 43 14.21 11.65 -1.57
C ARG A 43 14.39 11.91 -3.07
N ALA A 44 13.32 12.22 -3.78
CA ALA A 44 13.35 12.54 -5.20
C ALA A 44 14.17 13.84 -5.47
N LYS A 45 13.92 14.89 -4.68
CA LYS A 45 14.65 16.16 -4.79
C LYS A 45 16.14 16.03 -4.57
N LYS A 46 16.57 15.16 -3.65
CA LYS A 46 17.99 14.92 -3.35
C LYS A 46 18.77 14.49 -4.59
N ASP A 47 18.15 13.73 -5.48
CA ASP A 47 18.78 13.22 -6.70
C ASP A 47 18.32 13.96 -7.98
N ASN A 48 17.59 15.09 -7.83
CA ASN A 48 17.01 15.87 -8.93
C ASN A 48 16.07 15.03 -9.82
N TRP A 49 15.31 14.13 -9.24
CA TRP A 49 14.31 13.32 -9.93
C TRP A 49 12.93 13.94 -9.82
N ASN A 50 12.26 14.11 -10.95
CA ASN A 50 10.87 14.58 -10.99
C ASN A 50 9.94 13.39 -11.16
N VAL A 51 9.02 13.20 -10.21
CA VAL A 51 8.17 12.02 -10.14
C VAL A 51 6.72 12.36 -9.81
N VAL A 52 5.84 11.39 -10.03
CA VAL A 52 4.51 11.32 -9.43
C VAL A 52 4.57 10.35 -8.26
N ILE A 53 3.99 10.76 -7.14
CA ILE A 53 3.85 9.96 -5.92
C ILE A 53 2.36 9.71 -5.72
N ALA A 54 1.96 8.44 -5.63
CA ALA A 54 0.59 8.02 -5.33
C ALA A 54 0.58 7.17 -4.07
N ILE A 55 -0.37 7.43 -3.16
CA ILE A 55 -0.57 6.63 -1.94
C ILE A 55 -2.01 6.14 -1.95
N VAL A 56 -2.18 4.84 -1.70
CA VAL A 56 -3.48 4.17 -1.67
C VAL A 56 -3.72 3.47 -0.33
N ASP A 57 -4.97 3.22 0.01
CA ASP A 57 -5.37 2.37 1.14
C ASP A 57 -5.14 0.88 0.84
N ALA A 58 -5.48 0.00 1.79
CA ALA A 58 -5.36 -1.45 1.63
C ALA A 58 -6.24 -2.03 0.51
N GLY A 59 -7.32 -1.33 0.13
CA GLY A 59 -8.21 -1.68 -0.99
C GLY A 59 -7.72 -1.15 -2.34
N GLY A 60 -6.61 -0.41 -2.36
CA GLY A 60 -6.08 0.21 -3.58
C GLY A 60 -6.79 1.48 -4.00
N HIS A 61 -7.57 2.11 -3.10
CA HIS A 61 -8.23 3.39 -3.35
C HIS A 61 -7.27 4.55 -3.06
N LEU A 62 -7.29 5.57 -3.92
CA LEU A 62 -6.39 6.71 -3.83
C LEU A 62 -6.66 7.55 -2.58
N LEU A 63 -5.61 7.76 -1.77
CA LEU A 63 -5.61 8.66 -0.62
C LEU A 63 -4.89 9.99 -0.93
N TYR A 64 -3.82 9.91 -1.75
CA TYR A 64 -2.98 11.06 -2.06
C TYR A 64 -2.33 10.91 -3.43
N LEU A 65 -2.22 12.01 -4.16
CA LEU A 65 -1.48 12.11 -5.41
C LEU A 65 -0.73 13.44 -5.46
N GLN A 66 0.57 13.37 -5.73
CA GLN A 66 1.40 14.53 -5.99
C GLN A 66 2.13 14.34 -7.32
N ARG A 67 2.04 15.32 -8.20
CA ARG A 67 2.83 15.39 -9.41
C ARG A 67 3.83 16.54 -9.28
N MET A 68 5.12 16.22 -9.38
CA MET A 68 6.18 17.23 -9.45
C MET A 68 6.22 17.88 -10.84
N ASP A 69 6.78 19.10 -10.93
CA ASP A 69 6.89 19.81 -12.18
C ASP A 69 7.80 19.09 -13.17
N GLY A 70 7.45 19.16 -14.46
CA GLY A 70 8.26 18.58 -15.53
C GLY A 70 8.14 17.06 -15.71
N VAL A 71 7.48 16.32 -14.80
CA VAL A 71 7.28 14.89 -14.97
C VAL A 71 6.31 14.59 -16.10
N GLN A 72 6.57 13.50 -16.85
CA GLN A 72 5.71 13.07 -17.94
C GLN A 72 4.27 12.75 -17.47
N ILE A 73 3.28 13.08 -18.29
CA ILE A 73 1.86 12.94 -17.93
C ILE A 73 1.47 11.48 -17.63
N ALA A 74 2.00 10.52 -18.39
CA ALA A 74 1.72 9.11 -18.21
C ALA A 74 2.07 8.59 -16.80
N SER A 75 3.05 9.21 -16.10
CA SER A 75 3.45 8.83 -14.74
C SER A 75 2.34 8.96 -13.71
N ILE A 76 1.31 9.79 -13.96
CA ILE A 76 0.14 9.92 -13.10
C ILE A 76 -0.60 8.57 -12.98
N GLU A 77 -0.87 7.94 -14.11
CA GLU A 77 -1.54 6.64 -14.14
C GLU A 77 -0.62 5.50 -13.68
N VAL A 78 0.65 5.54 -14.10
CA VAL A 78 1.63 4.50 -13.75
C VAL A 78 1.88 4.46 -12.24
N ALA A 79 2.05 5.61 -11.56
CA ALA A 79 2.24 5.65 -10.11
C ALA A 79 1.04 5.05 -9.37
N GLN A 80 -0.18 5.40 -9.77
CA GLN A 80 -1.40 4.85 -9.17
C GLN A 80 -1.52 3.32 -9.40
N LYS A 81 -1.21 2.84 -10.61
CA LYS A 81 -1.22 1.40 -10.91
C LYS A 81 -0.18 0.64 -10.08
N LYS A 82 1.03 1.20 -9.91
CA LYS A 82 2.08 0.61 -9.07
C LYS A 82 1.63 0.53 -7.61
N ALA A 83 1.08 1.62 -7.05
CA ALA A 83 0.55 1.64 -5.69
C ALA A 83 -0.56 0.60 -5.52
N LYS A 84 -1.56 0.60 -6.41
CA LYS A 84 -2.70 -0.32 -6.37
C LYS A 84 -2.26 -1.78 -6.48
N ALA A 85 -1.36 -2.11 -7.40
CA ALA A 85 -0.83 -3.46 -7.54
C ALA A 85 -0.09 -3.90 -6.26
N ALA A 86 0.74 -3.04 -5.68
CA ALA A 86 1.46 -3.34 -4.44
C ALA A 86 0.52 -3.60 -3.26
N ALA A 87 -0.56 -2.81 -3.11
CA ALA A 87 -1.57 -2.99 -2.06
C ALA A 87 -2.33 -4.32 -2.24
N LEU A 88 -2.90 -4.56 -3.41
CA LEU A 88 -3.78 -5.70 -3.66
C LEU A 88 -3.04 -7.04 -3.70
N TYR A 89 -1.83 -7.08 -4.25
CA TYR A 89 -0.99 -8.29 -4.29
C TYR A 89 -0.08 -8.43 -3.07
N LYS A 90 -0.10 -7.46 -2.15
CA LYS A 90 0.63 -7.46 -0.86
C LYS A 90 2.13 -7.71 -1.05
N ARG A 91 2.72 -7.17 -2.12
CA ARG A 91 4.16 -7.31 -2.45
C ARG A 91 4.66 -6.15 -3.32
N PRO A 92 5.96 -5.84 -3.27
CA PRO A 92 6.54 -4.84 -4.17
C PRO A 92 6.34 -5.20 -5.64
N THR A 93 6.07 -4.21 -6.50
CA THR A 93 5.90 -4.44 -7.94
C THR A 93 7.18 -4.92 -8.62
N LYS A 94 8.33 -4.73 -7.98
CA LYS A 94 9.62 -5.33 -8.40
C LYS A 94 9.52 -6.84 -8.60
N VAL A 95 8.76 -7.55 -7.77
CA VAL A 95 8.58 -9.01 -7.89
C VAL A 95 7.98 -9.39 -9.24
N PHE A 96 7.06 -8.58 -9.77
CA PHE A 96 6.47 -8.80 -11.10
C PHE A 96 7.44 -8.44 -12.21
N GLU A 97 8.22 -7.37 -12.06
CA GLU A 97 9.25 -6.97 -13.01
C GLU A 97 10.33 -8.07 -13.14
N ASP A 98 10.85 -8.53 -12.01
CA ASP A 98 11.87 -9.60 -11.99
C ASP A 98 11.32 -10.92 -12.53
N GLY A 99 10.08 -11.27 -12.20
CA GLY A 99 9.40 -12.44 -12.73
C GLY A 99 9.23 -12.39 -14.25
N LEU A 100 8.85 -11.25 -14.80
CA LEU A 100 8.73 -11.03 -16.24
C LEU A 100 10.11 -11.12 -16.93
N LYS A 101 11.15 -10.50 -16.35
CA LYS A 101 12.52 -10.57 -16.85
C LYS A 101 13.07 -12.01 -16.85
N SER A 102 12.62 -12.84 -15.90
CA SER A 102 12.98 -14.27 -15.84
C SER A 102 12.17 -15.16 -16.79
N GLY A 103 11.28 -14.58 -17.60
CA GLY A 103 10.50 -15.30 -18.61
C GLY A 103 9.09 -15.73 -18.17
N ASN A 104 8.63 -15.38 -16.97
CA ASN A 104 7.27 -15.70 -16.52
C ASN A 104 6.24 -14.75 -17.13
N GLN A 105 5.86 -15.00 -18.39
CA GLN A 105 4.86 -14.22 -19.14
C GLN A 105 3.46 -14.28 -18.50
N GLY A 106 3.16 -15.35 -17.74
CA GLY A 106 1.86 -15.53 -17.07
C GLY A 106 1.52 -14.40 -16.07
N LEU A 107 2.53 -13.70 -15.55
CA LEU A 107 2.30 -12.56 -14.66
C LEU A 107 1.50 -11.42 -15.32
N MET A 108 1.62 -11.26 -16.64
CA MET A 108 0.89 -10.22 -17.38
C MET A 108 -0.60 -10.51 -17.55
N LEU A 109 -1.02 -11.75 -17.26
CA LEU A 109 -2.44 -12.15 -17.29
C LEU A 109 -3.16 -11.85 -15.97
N LEU A 110 -2.43 -11.52 -14.91
CA LEU A 110 -3.01 -11.19 -13.62
C LEU A 110 -3.67 -9.80 -13.67
N PRO A 111 -4.93 -9.66 -13.24
CA PRO A 111 -5.65 -8.38 -13.31
C PRO A 111 -4.94 -7.28 -12.51
N GLY A 112 -4.69 -6.13 -13.15
CA GLY A 112 -4.12 -4.96 -12.48
C GLY A 112 -2.63 -5.07 -12.13
N VAL A 113 -1.93 -6.11 -12.59
CA VAL A 113 -0.48 -6.20 -12.44
C VAL A 113 0.19 -5.16 -13.34
N ILE A 114 1.21 -4.52 -12.80
CA ILE A 114 2.17 -3.72 -13.54
C ILE A 114 3.58 -4.25 -13.22
N ALA A 115 4.27 -4.76 -14.24
CA ALA A 115 5.61 -5.32 -14.11
C ALA A 115 6.68 -4.22 -14.24
N SER A 116 6.67 -3.30 -13.30
CA SER A 116 7.59 -2.16 -13.21
C SER A 116 7.80 -1.80 -11.74
N GLU A 117 9.04 -1.79 -11.27
CA GLU A 117 9.42 -1.44 -9.90
C GLU A 117 8.98 0.00 -9.56
N GLY A 118 8.68 0.27 -8.28
CA GLY A 118 8.24 1.57 -7.75
C GLY A 118 6.92 1.53 -6.99
N GLY A 119 6.25 0.37 -6.92
CA GLY A 119 5.12 0.14 -6.03
C GLY A 119 5.57 -0.66 -4.81
N VAL A 120 5.33 -0.16 -3.59
CA VAL A 120 5.76 -0.81 -2.33
C VAL A 120 4.63 -0.80 -1.31
N PRO A 121 4.25 -1.96 -0.72
CA PRO A 121 3.20 -2.01 0.28
C PRO A 121 3.66 -1.39 1.60
N ILE A 122 2.74 -0.72 2.28
CA ILE A 122 2.91 -0.21 3.64
C ILE A 122 2.37 -1.27 4.59
N VAL A 123 3.26 -1.80 5.44
CA VAL A 123 2.94 -2.91 6.35
C VAL A 123 3.00 -2.45 7.80
N HIS A 124 1.98 -2.78 8.58
CA HIS A 124 1.92 -2.58 10.01
C HIS A 124 1.46 -3.87 10.69
N ASP A 125 2.21 -4.34 11.66
CA ASP A 125 1.94 -5.61 12.38
C ASP A 125 1.65 -6.80 11.43
N GLY A 126 2.44 -6.91 10.35
CA GLY A 126 2.32 -7.98 9.36
C GLY A 126 1.13 -7.83 8.39
N GLN A 127 0.33 -6.77 8.50
CA GLN A 127 -0.80 -6.49 7.63
C GLN A 127 -0.49 -5.33 6.68
N VAL A 128 -0.89 -5.46 5.41
CA VAL A 128 -0.83 -4.35 4.46
C VAL A 128 -1.97 -3.39 4.76
N ILE A 129 -1.61 -2.14 5.11
CA ILE A 129 -2.55 -1.06 5.43
C ILE A 129 -2.67 -0.02 4.32
N GLY A 130 -1.86 -0.15 3.29
CA GLY A 130 -1.83 0.72 2.11
C GLY A 130 -0.62 0.42 1.23
N ALA A 131 -0.34 1.29 0.28
CA ALA A 131 0.86 1.22 -0.54
C ALA A 131 1.23 2.59 -1.11
N VAL A 132 2.52 2.76 -1.41
CA VAL A 132 3.03 3.89 -2.19
C VAL A 132 3.41 3.42 -3.59
N GLY A 133 3.18 4.26 -4.58
CA GLY A 133 3.63 4.07 -5.95
C GLY A 133 4.31 5.33 -6.48
N VAL A 134 5.45 5.14 -7.09
CA VAL A 134 6.27 6.22 -7.67
C VAL A 134 6.51 5.94 -9.15
N SER A 135 6.46 7.00 -9.96
CA SER A 135 6.76 6.94 -11.38
C SER A 135 7.28 8.28 -11.91
N GLY A 136 8.34 8.26 -12.70
CA GLY A 136 8.87 9.47 -13.31
C GLY A 136 10.28 9.31 -13.88
N VAL A 137 11.02 8.36 -13.35
CA VAL A 137 12.39 8.06 -13.72
C VAL A 137 12.53 6.59 -14.15
N THR A 138 13.68 5.96 -13.99
CA THR A 138 13.78 4.50 -14.23
C THR A 138 13.01 3.71 -13.14
N SER A 139 12.59 2.49 -13.47
CA SER A 139 11.85 1.67 -12.50
C SER A 139 12.63 1.42 -11.21
N ALA A 140 13.95 1.25 -11.30
CA ALA A 140 14.82 1.08 -10.14
C ALA A 140 14.90 2.35 -9.27
N GLU A 141 15.00 3.53 -9.88
CA GLU A 141 15.01 4.82 -9.17
C GLU A 141 13.64 5.12 -8.54
N ASP A 142 12.54 4.82 -9.24
CA ASP A 142 11.19 4.87 -8.68
C ASP A 142 11.08 3.99 -7.42
N GLY A 143 11.68 2.78 -7.46
CA GLY A 143 11.76 1.86 -6.34
C GLY A 143 12.55 2.40 -5.15
N ILE A 144 13.67 3.08 -5.40
CA ILE A 144 14.48 3.73 -4.35
C ILE A 144 13.64 4.78 -3.62
N ILE A 145 12.91 5.63 -4.35
CA ILE A 145 12.05 6.66 -3.75
C ILE A 145 10.92 6.01 -2.94
N ALA A 146 10.24 5.01 -3.52
CA ALA A 146 9.12 4.34 -2.87
C ALA A 146 9.52 3.64 -1.57
N ASN A 147 10.69 2.98 -1.52
CA ASN A 147 11.20 2.36 -0.30
C ASN A 147 11.57 3.41 0.76
N SER A 148 12.26 4.49 0.36
CA SER A 148 12.61 5.59 1.27
C SER A 148 11.38 6.26 1.90
N ALA A 149 10.28 6.36 1.18
CA ALA A 149 9.03 6.93 1.67
C ALA A 149 8.44 6.15 2.85
N ILE A 150 8.54 4.81 2.82
CA ILE A 150 8.00 3.95 3.89
C ILE A 150 8.84 4.01 5.15
N ASP A 151 10.14 4.28 5.05
CA ASP A 151 11.01 4.41 6.22
C ASP A 151 10.61 5.57 7.14
N ALA A 152 9.85 6.55 6.64
CA ALA A 152 9.30 7.65 7.43
C ALA A 152 8.24 7.21 8.47
N LEU A 153 7.73 5.97 8.38
CA LEU A 153 6.76 5.42 9.33
C LEU A 153 7.40 4.53 10.41
N LYS A 154 8.72 4.33 10.38
CA LYS A 154 9.47 3.57 11.39
C LYS A 154 9.98 4.48 12.48
#